data_74645b6dd8e55c5a5137f8cf9188cd29
#
_entry.id   74645b6dd8e55c5a5137f8cf9188cd29
#
_cell.length_a   1.000
_cell.length_b   1.000
_cell.length_c   1.000
_cell.angle_alpha   90.00
_cell.angle_beta   90.00
_cell.angle_gamma   90.00
#
_symmetry.space_group_name_H-M   'P 1'
#
loop_
_entity.id
_entity.type
_entity.pdbx_description
1 polymer ?
#
loop_
_entity_poly.entity_id
_entity_poly.type
_entity_poly.pdbx_seq_one_letter_code
_entity_poly.pdbx_strand_id
1 'polypeptide(L)'
;MALESNSHSGGEPVAWERGLPSLLAQTRILSLQSVPFRHPRRGTKKEFVVVAAPDWVNVLAHTCDDRLVLVNQFRFGINATSWEIPGGVIEAGEDPVAAGVRELAEETGFSGKNARLLASVHPNPAFMANRCHLVLVEECRLTSPLAWDSDEEIEVASIPVAEVYSRARAGGITHSLVLDALFFFEPVWRARQASL
;
A
#
# COMPACT_ATOMS: atom_id res chain seq x y z
N MET A 1 -19.72 -18.34 -12.52
CA MET A 1 -19.89 -19.51 -11.62
C MET A 1 -20.26 -18.97 -10.26
N ALA A 2 -21.54 -19.03 -9.88
CA ALA A 2 -22.00 -18.54 -8.58
C ALA A 2 -21.46 -19.47 -7.50
N LEU A 3 -20.77 -18.92 -6.53
CA LEU A 3 -20.37 -19.65 -5.33
C LEU A 3 -21.66 -19.93 -4.53
N GLU A 4 -22.11 -21.18 -4.50
CA GLU A 4 -23.14 -21.59 -3.58
C GLU A 4 -22.63 -21.40 -2.15
N SER A 5 -23.20 -20.41 -1.45
CA SER A 5 -22.91 -20.18 -0.04
C SER A 5 -23.60 -21.25 0.79
N ASN A 6 -22.85 -22.23 1.26
CA ASN A 6 -23.28 -23.12 2.34
C ASN A 6 -23.41 -22.28 3.62
N SER A 7 -24.61 -21.78 3.91
CA SER A 7 -24.89 -20.97 5.09
C SER A 7 -24.88 -21.84 6.33
N HIS A 8 -23.73 -21.91 7.00
CA HIS A 8 -23.70 -22.29 8.42
C HIS A 8 -24.40 -21.18 9.21
N SER A 9 -25.27 -21.55 10.15
CA SER A 9 -26.25 -20.78 10.93
C SER A 9 -25.76 -19.60 11.77
N GLY A 10 -25.07 -18.70 11.16
CA GLY A 10 -24.81 -17.35 11.67
C GLY A 10 -25.31 -16.36 10.62
N GLY A 11 -26.39 -15.62 10.89
CA GLY A 11 -26.92 -14.63 9.95
C GLY A 11 -25.82 -13.68 9.43
N GLU A 12 -26.08 -12.97 8.32
CA GLU A 12 -25.15 -12.04 7.72
C GLU A 12 -24.52 -11.09 8.76
N PRO A 13 -23.19 -10.85 8.68
CA PRO A 13 -22.53 -9.86 9.53
C PRO A 13 -23.20 -8.50 9.41
N VAL A 14 -23.36 -7.82 10.54
CA VAL A 14 -23.96 -6.47 10.57
C VAL A 14 -22.90 -5.45 11.00
N ALA A 15 -23.00 -4.24 10.48
CA ALA A 15 -22.17 -3.14 10.92
C ALA A 15 -22.43 -2.83 12.39
N TRP A 16 -21.34 -2.71 13.18
CA TRP A 16 -21.43 -2.27 14.56
C TRP A 16 -21.52 -0.74 14.64
N GLU A 17 -22.29 -0.25 15.58
CA GLU A 17 -22.38 1.17 15.89
C GLU A 17 -21.07 1.63 16.56
N ARG A 18 -20.35 2.53 15.90
CA ARG A 18 -19.08 3.07 16.39
C ARG A 18 -19.33 4.26 17.31
N GLY A 19 -18.77 4.24 18.51
CA GLY A 19 -18.77 5.38 19.42
C GLY A 19 -17.57 6.30 19.22
N LEU A 20 -17.44 7.29 20.09
CA LEU A 20 -16.34 8.24 20.07
C LEU A 20 -15.04 7.57 20.55
N PRO A 21 -13.93 7.73 19.83
CA PRO A 21 -12.64 7.19 20.26
C PRO A 21 -12.09 7.95 21.45
N SER A 22 -11.35 7.23 22.29
CA SER A 22 -10.48 7.82 23.33
C SER A 22 -9.02 7.55 22.98
N LEU A 23 -8.16 8.56 23.15
CA LEU A 23 -6.73 8.44 22.86
C LEU A 23 -6.04 7.60 23.94
N LEU A 24 -5.31 6.56 23.52
CA LEU A 24 -4.45 5.76 24.40
C LEU A 24 -2.99 6.19 24.31
N ALA A 25 -2.50 6.45 23.11
CA ALA A 25 -1.14 6.92 22.85
C ALA A 25 -1.07 7.70 21.55
N GLN A 26 -0.13 8.64 21.47
CA GLN A 26 0.14 9.46 20.29
C GLN A 26 1.63 9.42 19.98
N THR A 27 1.93 9.21 18.68
CA THR A 27 3.29 9.33 18.12
C THR A 27 3.29 10.37 17.00
N ARG A 28 4.45 10.58 16.39
CA ARG A 28 4.56 11.45 15.21
C ARG A 28 3.77 10.93 14.00
N ILE A 29 3.68 9.60 13.85
CA ILE A 29 3.17 8.95 12.64
C ILE A 29 1.79 8.30 12.81
N LEU A 30 1.35 8.00 14.04
CA LEU A 30 0.09 7.33 14.29
C LEU A 30 -0.45 7.63 15.69
N SER A 31 -1.75 7.40 15.89
CA SER A 31 -2.37 7.35 17.21
C SER A 31 -2.98 5.98 17.49
N LEU A 32 -2.86 5.54 18.74
CA LEU A 32 -3.54 4.38 19.28
C LEU A 32 -4.80 4.83 20.02
N GLN A 33 -5.95 4.28 19.66
CA GLN A 33 -7.25 4.70 20.19
C GLN A 33 -8.00 3.51 20.75
N SER A 34 -8.72 3.68 21.87
CA SER A 34 -9.80 2.79 22.29
C SER A 34 -11.11 3.30 21.71
N VAL A 35 -11.81 2.45 20.99
CA VAL A 35 -13.06 2.79 20.31
C VAL A 35 -14.15 1.85 20.80
N PRO A 36 -15.21 2.37 21.46
CA PRO A 36 -16.34 1.55 21.86
C PRO A 36 -17.21 1.21 20.63
N PHE A 37 -17.63 -0.03 20.54
CA PHE A 37 -18.59 -0.50 19.53
C PHE A 37 -19.76 -1.20 20.19
N ARG A 38 -20.95 -1.02 19.63
CA ARG A 38 -22.18 -1.67 20.05
C ARG A 38 -22.73 -2.52 18.91
N HIS A 39 -22.98 -3.79 19.18
CA HIS A 39 -23.66 -4.67 18.22
C HIS A 39 -25.14 -4.33 18.14
N PRO A 40 -25.70 -3.93 16.95
CA PRO A 40 -27.04 -3.40 16.86
C PRO A 40 -28.15 -4.42 17.24
N ARG A 41 -27.98 -5.69 16.88
CA ARG A 41 -28.96 -6.75 17.16
C ARG A 41 -28.82 -7.36 18.57
N ARG A 42 -27.57 -7.48 19.08
CA ARG A 42 -27.28 -8.18 20.35
C ARG A 42 -27.18 -7.23 21.54
N GLY A 43 -27.06 -5.92 21.30
CA GLY A 43 -26.82 -4.91 22.32
C GLY A 43 -25.47 -5.00 23.04
N THR A 44 -24.63 -6.00 22.68
CA THR A 44 -23.30 -6.18 23.24
C THR A 44 -22.43 -4.97 22.97
N LYS A 45 -21.77 -4.46 24.00
CA LYS A 45 -20.80 -3.37 23.92
C LYS A 45 -19.40 -3.93 24.16
N LYS A 46 -18.42 -3.53 23.34
CA LYS A 46 -17.00 -3.87 23.50
C LYS A 46 -16.13 -2.70 23.08
N GLU A 47 -14.97 -2.60 23.66
CA GLU A 47 -13.92 -1.67 23.24
C GLU A 47 -12.90 -2.41 22.39
N PHE A 48 -12.50 -1.75 21.30
CA PHE A 48 -11.47 -2.27 20.40
C PHE A 48 -10.36 -1.23 20.22
N VAL A 49 -9.13 -1.73 20.14
CA VAL A 49 -7.99 -0.87 19.86
C VAL A 49 -7.94 -0.64 18.35
N VAL A 50 -7.84 0.63 17.97
CA VAL A 50 -7.70 1.07 16.57
C VAL A 50 -6.45 1.92 16.43
N VAL A 51 -5.65 1.62 15.42
CA VAL A 51 -4.53 2.45 14.98
C VAL A 51 -5.07 3.42 13.93
N ALA A 52 -4.99 4.72 14.22
CA ALA A 52 -5.27 5.77 13.24
C ALA A 52 -3.95 6.36 12.75
N ALA A 53 -3.76 6.32 11.43
CA ALA A 53 -2.61 6.85 10.72
C ALA A 53 -3.09 7.60 9.47
N PRO A 54 -2.29 8.47 8.86
CA PRO A 54 -2.54 8.98 7.52
C PRO A 54 -2.67 7.84 6.50
N ASP A 55 -3.31 8.10 5.37
CA ASP A 55 -3.29 7.18 4.25
C ASP A 55 -1.89 7.13 3.62
N TRP A 56 -1.59 6.02 2.95
CA TRP A 56 -0.32 5.77 2.28
C TRP A 56 -0.50 5.64 0.78
N VAL A 57 0.56 5.88 0.05
CA VAL A 57 0.66 5.58 -1.37
C VAL A 57 1.83 4.63 -1.64
N ASN A 58 1.62 3.67 -2.52
CA ASN A 58 2.66 2.83 -3.11
C ASN A 58 2.61 2.92 -4.63
N VAL A 59 3.78 3.01 -5.26
CA VAL A 59 3.90 3.33 -6.68
C VAL A 59 4.51 2.19 -7.48
N LEU A 60 3.76 1.68 -8.43
CA LEU A 60 4.26 0.81 -9.49
C LEU A 60 4.84 1.69 -10.60
N ALA A 61 6.14 1.94 -10.54
CA ALA A 61 6.87 2.73 -11.51
C ALA A 61 7.37 1.83 -12.65
N HIS A 62 6.63 1.80 -13.77
CA HIS A 62 6.88 0.94 -14.92
C HIS A 62 7.64 1.69 -16.02
N THR A 63 8.79 1.19 -16.41
CA THR A 63 9.66 1.78 -17.43
C THR A 63 9.28 1.33 -18.85
N CYS A 64 9.80 2.04 -19.88
CA CYS A 64 9.54 1.70 -21.28
C CYS A 64 10.18 0.35 -21.69
N ASP A 65 11.23 -0.09 -21.01
CA ASP A 65 11.95 -1.35 -21.25
C ASP A 65 11.47 -2.50 -20.34
N ASP A 66 10.20 -2.44 -19.92
CA ASP A 66 9.49 -3.48 -19.17
C ASP A 66 10.15 -3.83 -17.82
N ARG A 67 10.50 -2.81 -17.04
CA ARG A 67 11.08 -2.93 -15.70
C ARG A 67 10.22 -2.21 -14.67
N LEU A 68 10.30 -2.63 -13.42
CA LEU A 68 9.79 -1.90 -12.26
C LEU A 68 10.93 -1.28 -11.47
N VAL A 69 10.73 -0.05 -11.03
CA VAL A 69 11.64 0.60 -10.09
C VAL A 69 11.28 0.13 -8.69
N LEU A 70 12.27 -0.46 -8.01
CA LEU A 70 12.17 -0.93 -6.63
C LEU A 70 13.11 -0.13 -5.74
N VAL A 71 12.77 -0.10 -4.47
CA VAL A 71 13.60 0.45 -3.39
C VAL A 71 13.91 -0.65 -2.37
N ASN A 72 15.11 -0.62 -1.80
CA ASN A 72 15.50 -1.48 -0.68
C ASN A 72 15.86 -0.59 0.49
N GLN A 73 15.17 -0.73 1.60
CA GLN A 73 15.36 0.10 2.77
C GLN A 73 15.21 -0.70 4.07
N PHE A 74 15.79 -0.20 5.15
CA PHE A 74 15.67 -0.84 6.46
C PHE A 74 14.29 -0.57 7.08
N ARG A 75 13.60 -1.64 7.45
CA ARG A 75 12.29 -1.57 8.11
C ARG A 75 12.40 -1.98 9.58
N PHE A 76 12.25 -1.00 10.47
CA PHE A 76 12.39 -1.16 11.92
C PHE A 76 11.45 -2.24 12.49
N GLY A 77 10.25 -2.38 11.96
CA GLY A 77 9.26 -3.35 12.43
C GLY A 77 9.68 -4.81 12.26
N ILE A 78 10.46 -5.10 11.23
CA ILE A 78 11.00 -6.45 10.96
C ILE A 78 12.50 -6.57 11.27
N ASN A 79 13.14 -5.46 11.63
CA ASN A 79 14.58 -5.35 11.92
C ASN A 79 15.45 -5.91 10.79
N ALA A 80 15.09 -5.61 9.55
CA ALA A 80 15.79 -6.09 8.34
C ALA A 80 15.53 -5.13 7.17
N THR A 81 16.34 -5.26 6.11
CA THR A 81 16.04 -4.59 4.83
C THR A 81 14.91 -5.29 4.09
N SER A 82 14.17 -4.53 3.32
CA SER A 82 13.01 -5.00 2.54
C SER A 82 13.04 -4.41 1.14
N TRP A 83 12.91 -5.28 0.13
CA TRP A 83 12.65 -4.84 -1.23
C TRP A 83 11.18 -4.48 -1.40
N GLU A 84 10.93 -3.26 -1.82
CA GLU A 84 9.61 -2.66 -1.92
C GLU A 84 9.47 -1.85 -3.22
N ILE A 85 8.27 -1.38 -3.50
CA ILE A 85 8.03 -0.32 -4.49
C ILE A 85 8.07 1.03 -3.77
N PRO A 86 8.41 2.13 -4.46
CA PRO A 86 8.41 3.48 -3.87
C PRO A 86 7.07 3.83 -3.25
N GLY A 87 7.09 4.62 -2.18
CA GLY A 87 5.85 5.07 -1.56
C GLY A 87 6.06 5.67 -0.18
N GLY A 88 5.06 6.41 0.26
CA GLY A 88 5.11 7.13 1.52
C GLY A 88 3.76 7.56 2.06
N VAL A 89 3.77 8.58 2.88
CA VAL A 89 2.59 9.15 3.53
C VAL A 89 1.94 10.17 2.60
N ILE A 90 0.62 10.08 2.46
CA ILE A 90 -0.16 11.12 1.76
C ILE A 90 -0.36 12.30 2.73
N GLU A 91 0.01 13.50 2.30
CA GLU A 91 -0.17 14.71 3.07
C GLU A 91 -1.65 15.10 3.20
N ALA A 92 -1.98 15.91 4.21
CA ALA A 92 -3.35 16.31 4.45
C ALA A 92 -3.95 17.09 3.27
N GLY A 93 -4.95 16.50 2.60
CA GLY A 93 -5.61 17.09 1.44
C GLY A 93 -4.90 16.84 0.11
N GLU A 94 -3.81 16.09 0.10
CA GLU A 94 -3.10 15.71 -1.12
C GLU A 94 -3.87 14.63 -1.89
N ASP A 95 -3.88 14.73 -3.21
CA ASP A 95 -4.43 13.69 -4.08
C ASP A 95 -3.50 12.46 -4.09
N PRO A 96 -4.02 11.23 -3.96
CA PRO A 96 -3.18 10.03 -3.90
C PRO A 96 -2.28 9.82 -5.13
N VAL A 97 -2.71 10.23 -6.33
CA VAL A 97 -1.91 10.10 -7.54
C VAL A 97 -0.78 11.13 -7.53
N ALA A 98 -1.07 12.36 -7.07
CA ALA A 98 -0.07 13.40 -6.91
C ALA A 98 0.99 13.00 -5.86
N ALA A 99 0.55 12.48 -4.71
CA ALA A 99 1.45 11.92 -3.69
C ALA A 99 2.37 10.83 -4.26
N GLY A 100 1.80 9.90 -5.03
CA GLY A 100 2.60 8.85 -5.67
C GLY A 100 3.65 9.36 -6.65
N VAL A 101 3.33 10.39 -7.43
CA VAL A 101 4.30 11.01 -8.35
C VAL A 101 5.40 11.73 -7.57
N ARG A 102 5.07 12.41 -6.48
CA ARG A 102 6.03 13.09 -5.59
C ARG A 102 6.97 12.09 -4.94
N GLU A 103 6.45 11.07 -4.25
CA GLU A 103 7.24 10.02 -3.56
C GLU A 103 8.18 9.28 -4.54
N LEU A 104 7.67 8.94 -5.75
CA LEU A 104 8.51 8.32 -6.78
C LEU A 104 9.73 9.19 -7.13
N ALA A 105 9.52 10.49 -7.30
CA ALA A 105 10.60 11.41 -7.65
C ALA A 105 11.59 11.60 -6.48
N GLU A 106 11.10 11.76 -5.26
CA GLU A 106 11.90 11.98 -4.06
C GLU A 106 12.76 10.77 -3.72
N GLU A 107 12.18 9.57 -3.63
CA GLU A 107 12.89 8.36 -3.24
C GLU A 107 13.82 7.83 -4.34
N THR A 108 13.46 8.00 -5.61
CA THR A 108 14.13 7.27 -6.69
C THR A 108 14.74 8.15 -7.78
N GLY A 109 14.38 9.42 -7.86
CA GLY A 109 14.74 10.30 -8.97
C GLY A 109 14.04 9.96 -10.30
N PHE A 110 13.14 8.97 -10.32
CA PHE A 110 12.37 8.64 -11.51
C PHE A 110 11.12 9.51 -11.62
N SER A 111 10.75 9.82 -12.86
CA SER A 111 9.44 10.38 -13.20
C SER A 111 8.88 9.67 -14.42
N GLY A 112 7.57 9.76 -14.63
CA GLY A 112 6.90 9.09 -15.72
C GLY A 112 5.66 9.81 -16.19
N LYS A 113 4.82 9.11 -16.95
CA LYS A 113 3.57 9.63 -17.52
C LYS A 113 2.39 8.75 -17.12
N ASN A 114 1.18 9.19 -17.49
CA ASN A 114 -0.05 8.41 -17.34
C ASN A 114 -0.24 7.88 -15.90
N ALA A 115 0.10 8.70 -14.90
CA ALA A 115 -0.11 8.34 -13.50
C ALA A 115 -1.59 8.13 -13.22
N ARG A 116 -1.96 7.00 -12.62
CA ARG A 116 -3.34 6.68 -12.26
C ARG A 116 -3.44 5.76 -11.07
N LEU A 117 -4.53 5.89 -10.34
CA LEU A 117 -4.90 4.96 -9.28
C LEU A 117 -5.27 3.60 -9.88
N LEU A 118 -4.67 2.51 -9.39
CA LEU A 118 -5.06 1.13 -9.73
C LEU A 118 -6.08 0.59 -8.72
N ALA A 119 -5.82 0.77 -7.44
CA ALA A 119 -6.67 0.28 -6.35
C ALA A 119 -6.38 1.04 -5.05
N SER A 120 -7.29 0.88 -4.08
CA SER A 120 -7.09 1.29 -2.69
C SER A 120 -7.38 0.10 -1.79
N VAL A 121 -6.43 -0.26 -0.95
CA VAL A 121 -6.52 -1.42 -0.07
C VAL A 121 -6.43 -1.00 1.40
N HIS A 122 -6.87 -1.87 2.30
CA HIS A 122 -6.69 -1.67 3.73
C HIS A 122 -5.49 -2.50 4.20
N PRO A 123 -4.44 -1.89 4.73
CA PRO A 123 -3.22 -2.61 5.15
C PRO A 123 -3.51 -3.69 6.19
N ASN A 124 -4.33 -3.37 7.17
CA ASN A 124 -4.83 -4.34 8.14
C ASN A 124 -6.20 -3.90 8.69
N PRO A 125 -7.31 -4.30 8.04
CA PRO A 125 -8.66 -3.85 8.42
C PRO A 125 -9.13 -4.34 9.79
N ALA A 126 -8.39 -5.25 10.43
CA ALA A 126 -8.73 -5.73 11.77
C ALA A 126 -8.55 -4.66 12.85
N PHE A 127 -7.57 -3.77 12.68
CA PHE A 127 -7.29 -2.73 13.68
C PHE A 127 -6.70 -1.43 13.11
N MET A 128 -6.37 -1.34 11.82
CA MET A 128 -5.91 -0.11 11.18
C MET A 128 -7.05 0.59 10.46
N ALA A 129 -7.10 1.92 10.57
CA ALA A 129 -8.17 2.73 10.01
C ALA A 129 -7.81 3.39 8.66
N ASN A 130 -6.53 3.39 8.29
CA ASN A 130 -6.03 4.01 7.07
C ASN A 130 -6.12 3.08 5.84
N ARG A 131 -5.90 3.66 4.67
CA ARG A 131 -5.77 2.97 3.39
C ARG A 131 -4.36 3.09 2.83
N CYS A 132 -4.03 2.19 1.91
CA CYS A 132 -2.91 2.35 0.99
C CYS A 132 -3.45 2.46 -0.44
N HIS A 133 -3.05 3.49 -1.14
CA HIS A 133 -3.43 3.77 -2.53
C HIS A 133 -2.33 3.26 -3.45
N LEU A 134 -2.69 2.37 -4.38
CA LEU A 134 -1.76 1.76 -5.33
C LEU A 134 -1.82 2.54 -6.64
N VAL A 135 -0.74 3.24 -6.96
CA VAL A 135 -0.64 4.12 -8.13
C VAL A 135 0.28 3.49 -9.16
N LEU A 136 -0.14 3.46 -10.41
CA LEU A 136 0.72 3.11 -11.55
C LEU A 136 1.21 4.38 -12.23
N VAL A 137 2.52 4.47 -12.43
CA VAL A 137 3.18 5.50 -13.25
C VAL A 137 3.90 4.78 -14.40
N GLU A 138 3.63 5.19 -15.62
CA GLU A 138 4.12 4.53 -16.83
C GLU A 138 5.22 5.35 -17.52
N GLU A 139 5.99 4.73 -18.39
CA GLU A 139 7.10 5.33 -19.14
C GLU A 139 8.13 6.01 -18.21
N CYS A 140 8.36 5.39 -17.04
CA CYS A 140 9.28 5.93 -16.05
C CYS A 140 10.72 5.99 -16.57
N ARG A 141 11.41 7.08 -16.25
CA ARG A 141 12.82 7.32 -16.57
C ARG A 141 13.48 8.05 -15.40
N LEU A 142 14.76 7.83 -15.21
CA LEU A 142 15.56 8.61 -14.28
C LEU A 142 15.71 10.05 -14.83
N THR A 143 15.23 11.03 -14.08
CA THR A 143 15.16 12.44 -14.51
C THR A 143 15.85 13.40 -13.56
N SER A 144 16.07 12.99 -12.32
CA SER A 144 16.64 13.84 -11.27
C SER A 144 17.66 13.06 -10.43
N PRO A 145 18.65 13.72 -9.83
CA PRO A 145 19.43 13.12 -8.76
C PRO A 145 18.53 12.79 -7.57
N LEU A 146 18.95 11.82 -6.76
CA LEU A 146 18.26 11.44 -5.54
C LEU A 146 18.25 12.61 -4.54
N ALA A 147 17.14 12.79 -3.85
CA ALA A 147 16.93 13.86 -2.86
C ALA A 147 16.32 13.28 -1.58
N TRP A 148 17.09 12.41 -0.92
CA TRP A 148 16.67 11.76 0.32
C TRP A 148 16.73 12.71 1.51
N ASP A 149 15.86 12.49 2.49
CA ASP A 149 15.98 13.05 3.81
C ASP A 149 17.24 12.51 4.53
N SER A 150 17.74 13.26 5.52
CA SER A 150 19.02 12.97 6.19
C SER A 150 19.06 11.63 6.94
N ASP A 151 17.93 11.04 7.20
CA ASP A 151 17.70 9.77 7.90
C ASP A 151 17.19 8.64 6.98
N GLU A 152 17.13 8.90 5.67
CA GLU A 152 16.79 7.90 4.65
C GLU A 152 18.05 7.32 4.02
N GLU A 153 18.13 5.99 3.97
CA GLU A 153 19.17 5.23 3.29
C GLU A 153 18.48 4.19 2.39
N ILE A 154 18.34 4.54 1.11
CA ILE A 154 17.54 3.79 0.14
C ILE A 154 18.43 3.34 -1.02
N GLU A 155 18.45 2.03 -1.30
CA GLU A 155 19.01 1.48 -2.54
C GLU A 155 17.89 1.46 -3.61
N VAL A 156 18.15 2.03 -4.78
CA VAL A 156 17.20 2.05 -5.90
C VAL A 156 17.65 1.08 -6.98
N ALA A 157 16.74 0.21 -7.43
CA ALA A 157 17.00 -0.71 -8.52
C ALA A 157 15.86 -0.73 -9.54
N SER A 158 16.21 -0.80 -10.82
CA SER A 158 15.27 -1.07 -11.90
C SER A 158 15.41 -2.54 -12.31
N ILE A 159 14.34 -3.34 -12.12
CA ILE A 159 14.36 -4.81 -12.26
C ILE A 159 13.30 -5.24 -13.28
N PRO A 160 13.61 -6.20 -14.20
CA PRO A 160 12.63 -6.72 -15.14
C PRO A 160 11.33 -7.18 -14.46
N VAL A 161 10.18 -6.83 -15.00
CA VAL A 161 8.87 -7.15 -14.38
C VAL A 161 8.75 -8.65 -14.09
N ALA A 162 9.13 -9.50 -15.02
CA ALA A 162 9.08 -10.96 -14.85
C ALA A 162 9.94 -11.44 -13.67
N GLU A 163 11.10 -10.81 -13.46
CA GLU A 163 11.99 -11.12 -12.33
C GLU A 163 11.38 -10.67 -11.00
N VAL A 164 10.74 -9.49 -10.95
CA VAL A 164 10.03 -9.03 -9.74
C VAL A 164 8.96 -10.05 -9.32
N TYR A 165 8.14 -10.53 -10.27
CA TYR A 165 7.18 -11.61 -9.99
C TYR A 165 7.83 -12.91 -9.53
N SER A 166 8.96 -13.28 -10.13
CA SER A 166 9.71 -14.46 -9.70
C SER A 166 10.21 -14.33 -8.26
N ARG A 167 10.81 -13.19 -7.92
CA ARG A 167 11.26 -12.88 -6.55
C ARG A 167 10.11 -12.89 -5.54
N ALA A 168 8.98 -12.28 -5.89
CA ALA A 168 7.78 -12.27 -5.03
C ALA A 168 7.27 -13.69 -4.76
N ARG A 169 7.15 -14.54 -5.78
CA ARG A 169 6.72 -15.95 -5.65
C ARG A 169 7.71 -16.80 -4.85
N ALA A 170 8.99 -16.48 -4.92
CA ALA A 170 10.04 -17.16 -4.15
C ALA A 170 10.18 -16.65 -2.70
N GLY A 171 9.37 -15.66 -2.28
CA GLY A 171 9.43 -15.08 -0.94
C GLY A 171 10.56 -14.06 -0.74
N GLY A 172 11.18 -13.59 -1.81
CA GLY A 172 12.19 -12.52 -1.77
C GLY A 172 11.58 -11.11 -1.64
N ILE A 173 10.28 -10.98 -1.84
CA ILE A 173 9.49 -9.77 -1.56
C ILE A 173 8.37 -10.19 -0.63
N THR A 174 8.38 -9.69 0.61
CA THR A 174 7.46 -10.11 1.67
C THR A 174 6.53 -9.01 2.16
N HIS A 175 6.74 -7.76 1.72
CA HIS A 175 5.89 -6.64 2.07
C HIS A 175 4.50 -6.81 1.43
N SER A 176 3.45 -6.97 2.24
CA SER A 176 2.09 -7.30 1.77
C SER A 176 1.55 -6.30 0.76
N LEU A 177 1.72 -4.99 1.00
CA LEU A 177 1.22 -3.95 0.11
C LEU A 177 1.93 -3.96 -1.26
N VAL A 178 3.18 -4.43 -1.33
CA VAL A 178 3.88 -4.67 -2.60
C VAL A 178 3.26 -5.84 -3.33
N LEU A 179 2.94 -6.92 -2.62
CA LEU A 179 2.26 -8.09 -3.21
C LEU A 179 0.87 -7.73 -3.71
N ASP A 180 0.12 -6.91 -2.96
CA ASP A 180 -1.17 -6.36 -3.40
C ASP A 180 -1.01 -5.52 -4.68
N ALA A 181 -0.02 -4.65 -4.73
CA ALA A 181 0.26 -3.82 -5.90
C ALA A 181 0.57 -4.68 -7.13
N LEU A 182 1.43 -5.69 -6.98
CA LEU A 182 1.75 -6.64 -8.05
C LEU A 182 0.51 -7.41 -8.51
N PHE A 183 -0.37 -7.81 -7.59
CA PHE A 183 -1.64 -8.47 -7.94
C PHE A 183 -2.51 -7.61 -8.85
N PHE A 184 -2.69 -6.32 -8.52
CA PHE A 184 -3.48 -5.40 -9.35
C PHE A 184 -2.78 -5.00 -10.66
N PHE A 185 -1.45 -5.03 -10.69
CA PHE A 185 -0.68 -4.70 -11.88
C PHE A 185 -0.60 -5.86 -12.89
N GLU A 186 -0.62 -7.11 -12.45
CA GLU A 186 -0.43 -8.27 -13.33
C GLU A 186 -1.35 -8.28 -14.55
N PRO A 187 -2.68 -8.03 -14.43
CA PRO A 187 -3.56 -7.97 -15.59
C PRO A 187 -3.19 -6.86 -16.59
N VAL A 188 -2.77 -5.70 -16.09
CA VAL A 188 -2.34 -4.56 -16.92
C VAL A 188 -1.08 -4.91 -17.70
N TRP A 189 -0.10 -5.49 -17.03
CA TRP A 189 1.15 -5.93 -17.63
C TRP A 189 0.94 -7.03 -18.68
N ARG A 190 0.15 -8.07 -18.35
CA ARG A 190 -0.14 -9.17 -19.29
C ARG A 190 -0.88 -8.68 -20.54
N ALA A 191 -1.81 -7.74 -20.41
CA ALA A 191 -2.50 -7.17 -21.57
C ALA A 191 -1.54 -6.45 -22.52
N ARG A 192 -0.50 -5.80 -21.99
CA ARG A 192 0.54 -5.16 -22.81
C ARG A 192 1.41 -6.17 -23.54
N GLN A 193 1.84 -7.24 -22.86
CA GLN A 193 2.63 -8.30 -23.46
C GLN A 193 1.90 -8.97 -24.63
N ALA A 194 0.58 -9.08 -24.55
CA ALA A 194 -0.25 -9.64 -25.62
C ALA A 194 -0.44 -8.69 -26.82
N SER A 195 -0.06 -7.42 -26.70
CA SER A 195 -0.21 -6.39 -27.74
C SER A 195 1.10 -6.08 -28.48
N LEU A 196 2.20 -6.70 -28.07
CA LEU A 196 3.54 -6.64 -28.68
C LEU A 196 3.77 -7.83 -29.62
#